data_6a45ae5db14e4f9af6303ad290a748b9
#
_entry.id   6a45ae5db14e4f9af6303ad290a748b9
#
_cell.length_a   1.000
_cell.length_b   1.000
_cell.length_c   1.000
_cell.angle_alpha   90.00
_cell.angle_beta   90.00
_cell.angle_gamma   90.00
#
_symmetry.space_group_name_H-M   'P 1'
#
loop_
_entity.id
_entity.type
_entity.pdbx_description
1 polymer ?
#
loop_
_entity_poly.entity_id
_entity_poly.type
_entity_poly.pdbx_seq_one_letter_code
_entity_poly.pdbx_strand_id
1 'polypeptide(L)'
;PTPEPTPEPTPEPTPEPTPAPSSNAVWVNEFHYDNQGVDENEFFEIAGIADTNLTGYSVAGYSGGTSGHYGTYNLSGIIPNESESGYGALTFDAVEAFPPLGNHQGGLQNGSPDGFGLIDPNDNCIEFIAYEGSMTATRADGDAGGSACDGVEGQDIGVSQQNNTSTESLQRTGTGLTGTDFTWTGPTESNPGSLNTNQEFGDPVPTPEPPPAPETFLFEKAILVGSVPAGFYDRDADYSTWGDADGDCISDRHETLVAQHVDDDASNPLVMTSSGCQVSTGKWYDPFDDVYYYSASVVQIDHVVALYESHISG
;
A
#
# COMPACT_ATOMS: atom_id res chain seq x y z
N PRO A 1 -61.38 -18.92 15.77
CA PRO A 1 -60.14 -19.23 15.11
C PRO A 1 -59.13 -18.15 15.43
N THR A 2 -58.02 -18.56 16.00
CA THR A 2 -56.87 -17.71 16.32
C THR A 2 -56.13 -17.41 14.99
N PRO A 3 -55.78 -16.18 14.66
CA PRO A 3 -55.02 -15.91 13.46
C PRO A 3 -53.63 -16.54 13.56
N GLU A 4 -53.18 -17.10 12.45
CA GLU A 4 -51.87 -17.72 12.29
C GLU A 4 -50.78 -16.61 12.40
N PRO A 5 -49.67 -16.83 13.10
CA PRO A 5 -48.61 -15.81 13.21
C PRO A 5 -48.02 -15.51 11.84
N THR A 6 -47.89 -14.25 11.54
CA THR A 6 -47.17 -13.73 10.33
C THR A 6 -45.72 -14.18 10.44
N PRO A 7 -45.12 -14.77 9.38
CA PRO A 7 -43.72 -15.14 9.40
C PRO A 7 -42.83 -13.90 9.58
N GLU A 8 -41.84 -14.03 10.44
CA GLU A 8 -40.86 -13.01 10.70
C GLU A 8 -40.00 -12.79 9.42
N PRO A 9 -39.71 -11.55 9.03
CA PRO A 9 -38.92 -11.30 7.84
C PRO A 9 -37.54 -11.95 7.97
N THR A 10 -37.13 -12.71 6.97
CA THR A 10 -35.79 -13.27 6.87
C THR A 10 -34.81 -12.12 6.81
N PRO A 11 -33.74 -12.08 7.65
CA PRO A 11 -32.74 -11.03 7.59
C PRO A 11 -32.11 -11.01 6.20
N GLU A 12 -31.98 -9.82 5.63
CA GLU A 12 -31.31 -9.59 4.37
C GLU A 12 -29.83 -10.00 4.52
N PRO A 13 -29.23 -10.72 3.56
CA PRO A 13 -27.85 -11.15 3.68
C PRO A 13 -26.94 -9.92 3.87
N THR A 14 -26.17 -9.93 4.95
CA THR A 14 -25.10 -8.94 5.16
C THR A 14 -24.18 -8.95 3.94
N PRO A 15 -23.91 -7.81 3.30
CA PRO A 15 -22.97 -7.77 2.19
C PRO A 15 -21.63 -8.35 2.64
N GLU A 16 -21.08 -9.23 1.82
CA GLU A 16 -19.74 -9.81 2.02
C GLU A 16 -18.74 -8.67 2.10
N PRO A 17 -17.82 -8.65 3.08
CA PRO A 17 -16.83 -7.58 3.16
C PRO A 17 -16.06 -7.51 1.86
N THR A 18 -16.07 -6.34 1.22
CA THR A 18 -15.25 -6.05 0.05
C THR A 18 -13.80 -6.36 0.42
N PRO A 19 -13.08 -7.19 -0.37
CA PRO A 19 -11.69 -7.47 -0.09
C PRO A 19 -10.93 -6.16 0.04
N ALA A 20 -10.07 -6.06 1.05
CA ALA A 20 -9.14 -4.95 1.21
C ALA A 20 -8.38 -4.74 -0.12
N PRO A 21 -8.08 -3.50 -0.54
CA PRO A 21 -7.35 -3.26 -1.77
C PRO A 21 -6.09 -4.12 -1.74
N SER A 22 -5.98 -5.03 -2.71
CA SER A 22 -4.81 -5.87 -2.88
C SER A 22 -3.58 -4.97 -2.97
N SER A 23 -2.43 -5.44 -2.52
CA SER A 23 -1.14 -4.78 -2.34
C SER A 23 -0.56 -4.04 -3.57
N ASN A 24 -1.31 -3.82 -4.64
CA ASN A 24 -0.88 -3.21 -5.88
C ASN A 24 -1.43 -1.78 -6.01
N ALA A 25 -1.13 -0.94 -5.03
CA ALA A 25 -1.43 0.49 -5.11
C ALA A 25 -0.65 1.21 -6.22
N VAL A 26 0.44 0.60 -6.69
CA VAL A 26 1.35 1.12 -7.73
C VAL A 26 1.79 0.02 -8.68
N TRP A 27 2.11 0.38 -9.92
CA TRP A 27 2.59 -0.53 -10.97
C TRP A 27 3.46 0.22 -11.99
N VAL A 28 4.23 -0.52 -12.79
CA VAL A 28 4.94 0.02 -13.96
C VAL A 28 3.92 0.34 -15.05
N ASN A 29 3.87 1.57 -15.52
CA ASN A 29 2.83 2.08 -16.42
C ASN A 29 3.30 2.29 -17.86
N GLU A 30 4.49 2.83 -18.03
CA GLU A 30 5.09 3.18 -19.31
C GLU A 30 6.60 3.04 -19.20
N PHE A 31 7.28 2.64 -20.29
CA PHE A 31 8.74 2.70 -20.34
C PHE A 31 9.26 2.78 -21.77
N HIS A 32 10.45 3.39 -21.91
CA HIS A 32 11.22 3.48 -23.14
C HIS A 32 12.64 2.98 -22.89
N TYR A 33 13.12 2.03 -23.70
CA TYR A 33 14.41 1.39 -23.48
C TYR A 33 15.29 1.25 -24.72
N ASP A 34 14.76 1.44 -25.95
CA ASP A 34 15.50 1.27 -27.18
C ASP A 34 14.98 2.23 -28.27
N ASN A 35 15.91 2.83 -29.02
CA ASN A 35 15.60 3.60 -30.20
C ASN A 35 16.68 3.44 -31.25
N GLN A 36 16.41 3.89 -32.47
CA GLN A 36 17.35 3.76 -33.59
C GLN A 36 18.64 4.56 -33.32
N GLY A 37 19.75 3.88 -33.17
CA GLY A 37 21.09 4.48 -33.08
C GLY A 37 21.64 4.44 -31.66
N VAL A 38 21.84 5.60 -31.05
CA VAL A 38 22.23 5.70 -29.64
C VAL A 38 20.96 5.86 -28.84
N ASP A 39 20.82 5.08 -27.76
CA ASP A 39 19.65 5.15 -26.89
C ASP A 39 19.60 6.52 -26.19
N GLU A 40 18.46 7.16 -26.30
CA GLU A 40 18.21 8.50 -25.79
C GLU A 40 16.83 8.58 -25.11
N ASN A 41 16.74 9.36 -24.04
CA ASN A 41 15.49 9.61 -23.32
C ASN A 41 14.86 8.36 -22.71
N GLU A 42 15.66 7.39 -22.33
CA GLU A 42 15.15 6.20 -21.65
C GLU A 42 14.53 6.56 -20.30
N PHE A 43 13.37 5.97 -20.04
CA PHE A 43 12.65 6.21 -18.79
C PHE A 43 11.79 5.00 -18.42
N PHE A 44 11.36 4.97 -17.18
CA PHE A 44 10.23 4.17 -16.73
C PHE A 44 9.30 5.02 -15.89
N GLU A 45 8.04 4.64 -15.87
CA GLU A 45 6.99 5.37 -15.19
C GLU A 45 6.24 4.45 -14.23
N ILE A 46 5.96 4.96 -13.06
CA ILE A 46 5.16 4.30 -12.03
C ILE A 46 3.82 5.03 -11.91
N ALA A 47 2.74 4.33 -12.20
CA ALA A 47 1.39 4.82 -11.93
C ALA A 47 0.80 4.14 -10.69
N GLY A 48 -0.25 4.74 -10.16
CA GLY A 48 -0.94 4.20 -9.02
C GLY A 48 -2.01 5.12 -8.45
N ILE A 49 -2.49 4.77 -7.27
CA ILE A 49 -3.46 5.56 -6.53
C ILE A 49 -2.82 6.91 -6.16
N ALA A 50 -3.56 8.00 -6.40
CA ALA A 50 -3.13 9.35 -6.04
C ALA A 50 -2.75 9.46 -4.55
N ASP A 51 -1.84 10.37 -4.26
CA ASP A 51 -1.29 10.60 -2.91
C ASP A 51 -0.41 9.46 -2.35
N THR A 52 -0.20 8.38 -3.11
CA THR A 52 0.74 7.32 -2.71
C THR A 52 2.17 7.86 -2.68
N ASN A 53 2.84 7.73 -1.54
CA ASN A 53 4.25 8.09 -1.37
C ASN A 53 5.13 6.92 -1.82
N LEU A 54 5.99 7.15 -2.82
CA LEU A 54 6.91 6.14 -3.35
C LEU A 54 8.19 5.94 -2.51
N THR A 55 8.36 6.66 -1.41
CA THR A 55 9.49 6.44 -0.50
C THR A 55 9.46 5.02 0.06
N GLY A 56 10.57 4.30 -0.10
CA GLY A 56 10.70 2.89 0.28
C GLY A 56 10.41 1.90 -0.84
N TYR A 57 9.76 2.31 -1.93
CA TYR A 57 9.69 1.50 -3.14
C TYR A 57 11.02 1.57 -3.91
N SER A 58 11.31 0.54 -4.69
CA SER A 58 12.48 0.52 -5.56
C SER A 58 12.22 -0.26 -6.86
N VAL A 59 13.08 -0.01 -7.85
CA VAL A 59 13.09 -0.74 -9.12
C VAL A 59 14.44 -1.43 -9.28
N ALA A 60 14.44 -2.71 -9.59
CA ALA A 60 15.64 -3.51 -9.85
C ALA A 60 15.71 -3.94 -11.30
N GLY A 61 16.82 -3.66 -11.97
CA GLY A 61 17.05 -4.00 -13.38
C GLY A 61 17.78 -5.34 -13.55
N TYR A 62 17.39 -6.10 -14.57
CA TYR A 62 17.91 -7.44 -14.88
C TYR A 62 18.20 -7.61 -16.36
N SER A 63 19.38 -8.16 -16.67
CA SER A 63 19.71 -8.62 -18.00
C SER A 63 19.60 -10.15 -18.07
N GLY A 64 18.82 -10.65 -18.99
CA GLY A 64 18.66 -12.09 -19.22
C GLY A 64 19.82 -12.76 -19.92
N GLY A 65 20.80 -11.98 -20.40
CA GLY A 65 22.04 -12.48 -20.97
C GLY A 65 23.01 -13.05 -19.94
N THR A 66 24.10 -12.33 -19.65
CA THR A 66 25.15 -12.80 -18.77
C THR A 66 25.27 -12.03 -17.46
N SER A 67 24.56 -10.91 -17.30
CA SER A 67 24.79 -9.97 -16.20
C SER A 67 23.82 -10.15 -15.02
N GLY A 68 22.64 -10.76 -15.22
CA GLY A 68 21.63 -10.87 -14.18
C GLY A 68 21.20 -9.50 -13.63
N HIS A 69 21.01 -9.40 -12.31
CA HIS A 69 20.73 -8.12 -11.66
C HIS A 69 21.89 -7.13 -11.87
N TYR A 70 21.59 -5.94 -12.38
CA TYR A 70 22.62 -4.92 -12.67
C TYR A 70 22.47 -3.64 -11.85
N GLY A 71 21.38 -3.46 -11.10
CA GLY A 71 21.22 -2.32 -10.21
C GLY A 71 19.85 -2.24 -9.58
N THR A 72 19.75 -1.49 -8.47
CA THR A 72 18.48 -1.16 -7.81
C THR A 72 18.43 0.34 -7.57
N TYR A 73 17.30 0.96 -7.93
CA TYR A 73 17.04 2.39 -7.76
C TYR A 73 15.90 2.60 -6.78
N ASN A 74 16.14 3.42 -5.75
CA ASN A 74 15.11 3.77 -4.76
C ASN A 74 14.21 4.88 -5.31
N LEU A 75 12.91 4.63 -5.34
CA LEU A 75 11.92 5.59 -5.79
C LEU A 75 11.66 6.67 -4.73
N SER A 76 11.17 7.80 -5.18
CA SER A 76 10.74 8.90 -4.32
C SER A 76 9.68 9.74 -5.02
N GLY A 77 8.94 10.52 -4.26
CA GLY A 77 7.86 11.37 -4.76
C GLY A 77 6.48 10.89 -4.31
N ILE A 78 5.48 11.68 -4.61
CA ILE A 78 4.07 11.40 -4.30
C ILE A 78 3.32 11.37 -5.63
N ILE A 79 2.58 10.30 -5.89
CA ILE A 79 1.77 10.17 -7.11
C ILE A 79 0.73 11.29 -7.14
N PRO A 80 0.69 12.10 -8.22
CA PRO A 80 -0.28 13.18 -8.33
C PRO A 80 -1.70 12.64 -8.54
N ASN A 81 -2.70 13.47 -8.26
CA ASN A 81 -4.08 13.17 -8.64
C ASN A 81 -4.39 13.81 -10.01
N GLU A 82 -4.19 13.06 -11.07
CA GLU A 82 -4.38 13.57 -12.42
C GLU A 82 -5.85 13.68 -12.78
N SER A 83 -6.25 14.88 -13.18
CA SER A 83 -7.61 15.18 -13.61
C SER A 83 -8.69 14.74 -12.61
N GLU A 84 -8.35 14.71 -11.32
CA GLU A 84 -9.25 14.26 -10.25
C GLU A 84 -9.72 12.79 -10.42
N SER A 85 -8.94 11.99 -11.13
CA SER A 85 -9.26 10.57 -11.40
C SER A 85 -9.07 9.66 -10.19
N GLY A 86 -8.37 10.11 -9.15
CA GLY A 86 -7.90 9.28 -8.05
C GLY A 86 -6.62 8.49 -8.37
N TYR A 87 -6.04 8.71 -9.55
CA TYR A 87 -4.82 8.05 -10.03
C TYR A 87 -3.87 9.08 -10.65
N GLY A 88 -2.62 8.70 -10.81
CA GLY A 88 -1.60 9.51 -11.47
C GLY A 88 -0.34 8.71 -11.74
N ALA A 89 0.68 9.39 -12.29
CA ALA A 89 1.94 8.77 -12.66
C ALA A 89 3.14 9.65 -12.30
N LEU A 90 4.28 9.00 -12.07
CA LEU A 90 5.59 9.62 -11.90
C LEU A 90 6.63 8.93 -12.79
N THR A 91 7.36 9.73 -13.55
CA THR A 91 8.41 9.25 -14.45
C THR A 91 9.79 9.38 -13.80
N PHE A 92 10.64 8.42 -14.10
CA PHE A 92 12.03 8.33 -13.64
C PHE A 92 12.96 8.17 -14.86
N ASP A 93 14.03 8.93 -14.90
CA ASP A 93 15.09 8.80 -15.91
C ASP A 93 15.83 7.46 -15.68
N ALA A 94 15.84 6.61 -16.70
CA ALA A 94 16.41 5.28 -16.58
C ALA A 94 17.94 5.29 -16.50
N VAL A 95 18.61 6.27 -17.11
CA VAL A 95 20.08 6.41 -17.03
C VAL A 95 20.51 6.94 -15.67
N GLU A 96 19.70 7.81 -15.05
CA GLU A 96 19.91 8.20 -13.65
C GLU A 96 19.70 7.03 -12.71
N ALA A 97 18.65 6.24 -12.94
CA ALA A 97 18.32 5.08 -12.13
C ALA A 97 19.38 3.97 -12.22
N PHE A 98 19.86 3.72 -13.42
CA PHE A 98 20.84 2.68 -13.73
C PHE A 98 22.03 3.29 -14.47
N PRO A 99 22.95 3.94 -13.77
CA PRO A 99 24.09 4.62 -14.40
C PRO A 99 25.06 3.60 -15.06
N PRO A 100 25.83 4.02 -16.04
CA PRO A 100 26.81 3.15 -16.69
C PRO A 100 27.76 2.50 -15.66
N LEU A 101 27.88 1.18 -15.73
CA LEU A 101 28.76 0.41 -14.83
C LEU A 101 29.40 -0.77 -15.57
N GLY A 102 30.72 -0.81 -15.62
CA GLY A 102 31.44 -1.89 -16.32
C GLY A 102 31.15 -1.90 -17.81
N ASN A 103 30.48 -2.95 -18.29
CA ASN A 103 30.05 -3.09 -19.69
C ASN A 103 28.59 -2.63 -19.91
N HIS A 104 27.89 -2.25 -18.85
CA HIS A 104 26.55 -1.70 -18.89
C HIS A 104 26.60 -0.24 -19.35
N GLN A 105 25.85 0.10 -20.40
CA GLN A 105 25.87 1.47 -20.97
C GLN A 105 25.05 2.47 -20.18
N GLY A 106 24.28 2.02 -19.20
CA GLY A 106 23.30 2.79 -18.43
C GLY A 106 21.89 2.56 -18.98
N GLY A 107 20.87 3.02 -18.23
CA GLY A 107 19.49 2.88 -18.64
C GLY A 107 18.92 1.46 -18.46
N LEU A 108 17.80 1.20 -19.12
CA LEU A 108 17.22 -0.14 -19.24
C LEU A 108 17.96 -0.93 -20.32
N GLN A 109 18.19 -2.21 -20.10
CA GLN A 109 18.88 -3.03 -21.09
C GLN A 109 18.00 -3.28 -22.30
N ASN A 110 18.61 -3.41 -23.50
CA ASN A 110 17.97 -3.65 -24.78
C ASN A 110 18.45 -4.96 -25.46
N GLY A 111 18.83 -5.94 -24.68
CA GLY A 111 19.14 -7.30 -25.15
C GLY A 111 17.94 -8.23 -25.01
N SER A 112 17.97 -9.42 -25.59
CA SER A 112 16.85 -10.35 -25.53
C SER A 112 17.20 -11.59 -24.69
N PRO A 113 16.43 -11.94 -23.63
CA PRO A 113 15.41 -11.13 -22.96
C PRO A 113 15.99 -10.22 -21.88
N ASP A 114 15.30 -9.14 -21.51
CA ASP A 114 15.63 -8.28 -20.38
C ASP A 114 14.40 -7.97 -19.55
N GLY A 115 14.60 -7.37 -18.37
CA GLY A 115 13.48 -7.06 -17.48
C GLY A 115 13.85 -6.18 -16.30
N PHE A 116 12.84 -5.71 -15.60
CA PHE A 116 13.00 -5.02 -14.33
C PHE A 116 11.81 -5.29 -13.40
N GLY A 117 12.05 -5.22 -12.11
CA GLY A 117 11.06 -5.51 -11.09
C GLY A 117 10.77 -4.31 -10.20
N LEU A 118 9.49 -4.13 -9.84
CA LEU A 118 9.03 -3.16 -8.86
C LEU A 118 8.94 -3.84 -7.49
N ILE A 119 9.52 -3.21 -6.48
CA ILE A 119 9.68 -3.75 -5.12
C ILE A 119 8.99 -2.80 -4.15
N ASP A 120 8.20 -3.35 -3.24
CA ASP A 120 7.48 -2.58 -2.22
C ASP A 120 8.37 -2.25 -0.98
N PRO A 121 7.92 -1.39 -0.06
CA PRO A 121 8.66 -1.05 1.16
C PRO A 121 8.92 -2.22 2.12
N ASN A 122 8.24 -3.36 1.94
CA ASN A 122 8.44 -4.58 2.73
C ASN A 122 9.39 -5.56 2.06
N ASP A 123 10.11 -5.13 1.02
CA ASP A 123 11.04 -5.95 0.24
C ASP A 123 10.35 -7.13 -0.48
N ASN A 124 9.12 -6.92 -0.98
CA ASN A 124 8.44 -7.86 -1.85
C ASN A 124 8.52 -7.39 -3.31
N CYS A 125 8.84 -8.32 -4.23
CA CYS A 125 8.69 -8.08 -5.65
C CYS A 125 7.21 -8.10 -6.02
N ILE A 126 6.61 -6.92 -6.21
CA ILE A 126 5.18 -6.79 -6.47
C ILE A 126 4.83 -6.85 -7.96
N GLU A 127 5.81 -6.61 -8.83
CA GLU A 127 5.68 -6.73 -10.26
C GLU A 127 7.03 -7.04 -10.90
N PHE A 128 7.07 -7.87 -11.95
CA PHE A 128 8.26 -8.11 -12.75
C PHE A 128 7.90 -8.03 -14.24
N ILE A 129 8.47 -7.06 -14.92
CA ILE A 129 8.31 -6.83 -16.35
C ILE A 129 9.43 -7.53 -17.09
N ALA A 130 9.09 -8.48 -17.98
CA ALA A 130 10.03 -9.06 -18.93
C ALA A 130 9.66 -8.63 -20.36
N TYR A 131 10.63 -8.24 -21.15
CA TYR A 131 10.44 -7.80 -22.52
C TYR A 131 11.48 -8.45 -23.43
N GLU A 132 11.15 -8.53 -24.73
CA GLU A 132 11.93 -9.24 -25.76
C GLU A 132 12.14 -10.74 -25.47
N GLY A 133 11.30 -11.31 -24.63
CA GLY A 133 11.28 -12.71 -24.24
C GLY A 133 10.97 -12.91 -22.75
N SER A 134 10.53 -14.10 -22.40
CA SER A 134 10.33 -14.49 -21.00
C SER A 134 11.67 -14.77 -20.33
N MET A 135 11.81 -14.40 -19.06
CA MET A 135 13.02 -14.62 -18.29
C MET A 135 12.73 -14.91 -16.82
N THR A 136 13.70 -15.47 -16.15
CA THR A 136 13.74 -15.51 -14.69
C THR A 136 14.73 -14.46 -14.20
N ALA A 137 14.32 -13.62 -13.27
CA ALA A 137 15.20 -12.66 -12.61
C ALA A 137 16.35 -13.42 -11.92
N THR A 138 17.57 -13.23 -12.38
CA THR A 138 18.73 -13.93 -11.83
C THR A 138 19.66 -12.98 -11.13
N ARG A 139 20.22 -13.44 -10.02
CA ARG A 139 21.25 -12.71 -9.31
C ARG A 139 22.54 -12.71 -10.11
N ALA A 140 23.21 -11.58 -10.20
CA ALA A 140 24.52 -11.51 -10.82
C ALA A 140 25.57 -12.27 -9.98
N ASP A 141 26.53 -12.91 -10.66
CA ASP A 141 27.66 -13.56 -10.00
C ASP A 141 28.48 -12.54 -9.20
N GLY A 142 28.57 -12.75 -7.88
CA GLY A 142 29.32 -11.87 -6.99
C GLY A 142 28.51 -10.70 -6.41
N ASP A 143 27.24 -10.54 -6.77
CA ASP A 143 26.34 -9.58 -6.13
C ASP A 143 25.99 -10.06 -4.71
N ALA A 144 26.51 -9.36 -3.70
CA ALA A 144 26.29 -9.72 -2.30
C ALA A 144 24.90 -9.26 -1.81
N GLY A 145 24.29 -8.26 -2.48
CA GLY A 145 23.02 -7.64 -2.08
C GLY A 145 21.80 -8.40 -2.58
N GLY A 146 21.81 -8.84 -3.86
CA GLY A 146 20.63 -9.40 -4.50
C GLY A 146 19.47 -8.39 -4.59
N SER A 147 18.32 -8.88 -5.00
CA SER A 147 17.09 -8.10 -5.03
C SER A 147 15.90 -8.98 -4.64
N ALA A 148 14.84 -8.37 -4.14
CA ALA A 148 13.59 -9.05 -3.79
C ALA A 148 12.95 -9.79 -4.98
N CYS A 149 13.29 -9.40 -6.22
CA CYS A 149 12.81 -10.06 -7.42
C CYS A 149 13.64 -11.28 -7.85
N ASP A 150 14.76 -11.58 -7.20
CA ASP A 150 15.59 -12.73 -7.56
C ASP A 150 14.80 -14.04 -7.53
N GLY A 151 14.81 -14.78 -8.64
CA GLY A 151 14.05 -16.02 -8.82
C GLY A 151 12.62 -15.85 -9.33
N VAL A 152 12.14 -14.63 -9.49
CA VAL A 152 10.80 -14.37 -10.05
C VAL A 152 10.82 -14.65 -11.56
N GLU A 153 9.82 -15.38 -12.04
CA GLU A 153 9.61 -15.64 -13.48
C GLU A 153 8.75 -14.56 -14.09
N GLY A 154 9.28 -13.85 -15.10
CA GLY A 154 8.57 -12.87 -15.92
C GLY A 154 8.16 -13.47 -17.25
N GLN A 155 6.90 -13.30 -17.60
CA GLN A 155 6.43 -13.57 -18.94
C GLN A 155 6.68 -12.35 -19.83
N ASP A 156 7.05 -12.61 -21.08
CA ASP A 156 7.18 -11.54 -22.09
C ASP A 156 5.88 -10.74 -22.18
N ILE A 157 6.00 -9.42 -22.08
CA ILE A 157 4.84 -8.51 -22.21
C ILE A 157 4.25 -8.49 -23.63
N GLY A 158 4.95 -9.13 -24.61
CA GLY A 158 4.47 -9.33 -25.97
C GLY A 158 4.59 -8.12 -26.90
N VAL A 159 5.18 -7.03 -26.43
CA VAL A 159 5.52 -5.84 -27.21
C VAL A 159 6.97 -5.43 -26.93
N SER A 160 7.64 -4.87 -27.93
CA SER A 160 9.05 -4.51 -27.83
C SER A 160 9.36 -3.27 -28.66
N GLN A 161 10.46 -2.60 -28.33
CA GLN A 161 11.02 -1.50 -29.12
C GLN A 161 12.17 -2.03 -29.97
N GLN A 162 12.18 -1.68 -31.25
CA GLN A 162 13.26 -1.99 -32.20
C GLN A 162 13.28 -0.92 -33.28
N ASN A 163 14.33 -0.14 -33.34
CA ASN A 163 14.47 0.94 -34.31
C ASN A 163 13.37 2.03 -34.23
N ASN A 164 12.81 2.22 -33.07
CA ASN A 164 11.80 3.23 -32.79
C ASN A 164 12.42 4.62 -32.67
N THR A 165 11.59 5.64 -32.53
CA THR A 165 12.03 6.97 -32.21
C THR A 165 12.14 7.15 -30.68
N SER A 166 13.01 8.07 -30.24
CA SER A 166 13.13 8.38 -28.80
C SER A 166 11.90 9.09 -28.20
N THR A 167 10.82 9.19 -28.97
CA THR A 167 9.53 9.76 -28.56
C THR A 167 8.43 8.71 -28.53
N GLU A 168 8.77 7.45 -28.63
CA GLU A 168 7.83 6.32 -28.54
C GLU A 168 8.16 5.45 -27.32
N SER A 169 7.16 4.81 -26.76
CA SER A 169 7.26 3.98 -25.56
C SER A 169 6.36 2.76 -25.62
N LEU A 170 6.54 1.85 -24.70
CA LEU A 170 5.60 0.78 -24.39
C LEU A 170 4.70 1.23 -23.24
N GLN A 171 3.38 1.11 -23.43
CA GLN A 171 2.38 1.69 -22.53
C GLN A 171 1.34 0.67 -22.10
N ARG A 172 0.84 0.77 -20.89
CA ARG A 172 -0.36 0.08 -20.45
C ARG A 172 -1.60 0.84 -20.89
N THR A 173 -2.55 0.13 -21.49
CA THR A 173 -3.81 0.69 -22.00
C THR A 173 -4.98 -0.20 -21.66
N GLY A 174 -6.20 0.32 -21.76
CA GLY A 174 -7.44 -0.39 -21.44
C GLY A 174 -8.16 0.23 -20.24
N THR A 175 -9.09 -0.50 -19.65
CA THR A 175 -9.91 -0.03 -18.52
C THR A 175 -9.67 -0.92 -17.31
N GLY A 176 -9.38 -0.33 -16.15
CA GLY A 176 -9.11 -1.09 -14.93
C GLY A 176 -8.87 -0.23 -13.70
N LEU A 177 -8.42 -0.86 -12.63
CA LEU A 177 -8.12 -0.22 -11.34
C LEU A 177 -6.70 -0.53 -10.86
N THR A 178 -6.09 -1.59 -11.40
CA THR A 178 -4.75 -2.06 -11.03
C THR A 178 -3.92 -2.35 -12.27
N GLY A 179 -2.61 -2.39 -12.13
CA GLY A 179 -1.69 -2.67 -13.24
C GLY A 179 -2.05 -3.91 -14.05
N THR A 180 -2.55 -4.96 -13.42
CA THR A 180 -2.90 -6.24 -14.08
C THR A 180 -4.17 -6.17 -14.93
N ASP A 181 -5.00 -5.15 -14.77
CA ASP A 181 -6.21 -4.97 -15.58
C ASP A 181 -5.90 -4.38 -16.96
N PHE A 182 -4.73 -3.74 -17.11
CA PHE A 182 -4.30 -3.10 -18.34
C PHE A 182 -3.44 -4.04 -19.18
N THR A 183 -3.44 -3.80 -20.49
CA THR A 183 -2.66 -4.57 -21.47
C THR A 183 -1.51 -3.72 -22.00
N TRP A 184 -0.34 -4.30 -22.16
CA TRP A 184 0.80 -3.66 -22.80
C TRP A 184 0.54 -3.45 -24.27
N THR A 185 0.82 -2.26 -24.77
CA THR A 185 0.72 -1.84 -26.15
C THR A 185 1.90 -0.97 -26.56
N GLY A 186 2.08 -0.79 -27.82
CA GLY A 186 3.13 0.06 -28.38
C GLY A 186 4.06 -0.68 -29.33
N PRO A 187 5.11 -0.03 -29.79
CA PRO A 187 5.49 1.35 -29.50
C PRO A 187 4.47 2.40 -29.99
N THR A 188 4.24 3.41 -29.17
CA THR A 188 3.34 4.55 -29.48
C THR A 188 3.91 5.84 -28.90
N GLU A 189 3.40 6.99 -29.32
CA GLU A 189 3.87 8.29 -28.83
C GLU A 189 3.84 8.31 -27.28
N SER A 190 5.01 8.61 -26.70
CA SER A 190 5.20 8.62 -25.25
C SER A 190 4.57 9.85 -24.60
N ASN A 191 4.11 9.67 -23.36
CA ASN A 191 3.57 10.79 -22.56
C ASN A 191 4.07 10.78 -21.09
N PRO A 192 5.39 10.71 -20.89
CA PRO A 192 5.98 10.56 -19.56
C PRO A 192 5.52 11.63 -18.58
N GLY A 193 5.18 11.21 -17.36
CA GLY A 193 4.69 12.06 -16.29
C GLY A 193 3.17 12.27 -16.31
N SER A 194 2.45 11.48 -17.10
CA SER A 194 0.99 11.49 -17.16
C SER A 194 0.44 10.11 -17.45
N LEU A 195 -0.75 9.82 -16.93
CA LEU A 195 -1.46 8.58 -17.27
C LEU A 195 -1.62 8.40 -18.77
N ASN A 196 -1.49 7.18 -19.27
CA ASN A 196 -1.47 6.88 -20.71
C ASN A 196 -2.79 7.28 -21.40
N THR A 197 -2.71 7.78 -22.62
CA THR A 197 -3.85 8.36 -23.37
C THR A 197 -5.03 7.39 -23.53
N ASN A 198 -4.80 6.09 -23.63
CA ASN A 198 -5.83 5.07 -23.78
C ASN A 198 -5.98 4.22 -22.53
N GLN A 199 -5.71 4.78 -21.38
CA GLN A 199 -5.89 4.17 -20.07
C GLN A 199 -7.09 4.82 -19.39
N GLU A 200 -8.10 4.03 -19.12
CA GLU A 200 -9.32 4.48 -18.45
C GLU A 200 -9.39 3.81 -17.08
N PHE A 201 -9.49 4.63 -16.06
CA PHE A 201 -9.71 4.14 -14.71
C PHE A 201 -11.22 4.02 -14.50
N GLY A 202 -11.67 2.87 -14.02
CA GLY A 202 -13.03 2.71 -13.53
C GLY A 202 -13.30 3.77 -12.46
N ASP A 203 -14.59 4.04 -12.19
CA ASP A 203 -14.90 4.87 -11.03
C ASP A 203 -14.06 4.34 -9.86
N PRO A 204 -13.24 5.17 -9.20
CA PRO A 204 -12.52 4.73 -8.03
C PRO A 204 -13.56 4.06 -7.15
N VAL A 205 -13.33 2.80 -6.77
CA VAL A 205 -14.19 2.15 -5.77
C VAL A 205 -14.35 3.22 -4.69
N PRO A 206 -15.56 3.78 -4.49
CA PRO A 206 -15.68 4.93 -3.64
C PRO A 206 -14.97 4.54 -2.37
N THR A 207 -13.88 5.25 -2.06
CA THR A 207 -13.17 5.08 -0.77
C THR A 207 -14.31 4.95 0.20
N PRO A 208 -14.51 3.79 0.90
CA PRO A 208 -15.72 3.57 1.67
C PRO A 208 -15.94 4.86 2.42
N GLU A 209 -17.01 5.56 2.03
CA GLU A 209 -17.27 6.94 2.48
C GLU A 209 -17.00 6.90 3.97
N PRO A 210 -16.01 7.65 4.48
CA PRO A 210 -15.57 7.50 5.85
C PRO A 210 -16.85 7.40 6.65
N PRO A 211 -17.10 6.31 7.40
CA PRO A 211 -18.43 5.93 7.91
C PRO A 211 -19.11 7.22 8.34
N PRO A 212 -20.31 7.57 7.83
CA PRO A 212 -20.89 8.92 7.79
C PRO A 212 -20.48 9.59 9.06
N ALA A 213 -19.68 10.67 8.94
CA ALA A 213 -18.95 11.24 10.08
C ALA A 213 -19.97 11.30 11.19
N PRO A 214 -19.81 10.57 12.29
CA PRO A 214 -20.85 10.30 13.27
C PRO A 214 -21.57 11.62 13.45
N GLU A 215 -22.84 11.65 13.09
CA GLU A 215 -23.67 12.83 12.76
C GLU A 215 -23.14 14.00 13.53
N THR A 216 -22.48 14.95 12.92
CA THR A 216 -21.65 16.00 13.47
C THR A 216 -22.06 16.22 14.91
N PHE A 217 -21.44 15.51 15.85
CA PHE A 217 -21.52 15.95 17.24
C PHE A 217 -20.92 17.33 17.18
N LEU A 218 -21.82 18.30 17.10
CA LEU A 218 -21.52 19.69 17.10
C LEU A 218 -20.65 19.96 18.30
N PHE A 219 -19.32 19.89 18.12
CA PHE A 219 -18.43 20.65 18.97
C PHE A 219 -18.63 22.15 18.68
N GLU A 220 -19.91 22.55 18.53
CA GLU A 220 -20.30 23.96 18.43
C GLU A 220 -20.07 24.71 19.72
N LYS A 221 -19.59 24.01 20.77
CA LYS A 221 -19.16 24.65 22.00
C LYS A 221 -17.96 23.91 22.60
N ALA A 222 -16.81 23.93 21.94
CA ALA A 222 -15.60 24.02 22.75
C ALA A 222 -15.66 25.40 23.44
N ILE A 223 -16.29 25.49 24.56
CA ILE A 223 -16.15 26.64 25.41
C ILE A 223 -14.69 26.61 25.84
N LEU A 224 -13.88 27.56 25.38
CA LEU A 224 -12.63 27.89 26.02
C LEU A 224 -12.96 28.27 27.47
N VAL A 225 -13.07 27.29 28.34
CA VAL A 225 -13.12 27.49 29.77
C VAL A 225 -11.74 28.05 30.10
N GLY A 226 -11.71 29.23 30.62
CA GLY A 226 -10.48 29.90 31.00
C GLY A 226 -9.63 28.99 31.88
N SER A 227 -8.32 29.15 31.83
CA SER A 227 -7.28 28.34 32.48
C SER A 227 -7.75 27.59 33.72
N VAL A 228 -7.81 26.25 33.61
CA VAL A 228 -8.08 25.38 34.77
C VAL A 228 -6.97 25.61 35.79
N PRO A 229 -7.29 25.90 37.08
CA PRO A 229 -6.29 26.10 38.09
C PRO A 229 -5.35 24.89 38.19
N ALA A 230 -4.05 25.14 38.26
CA ALA A 230 -3.06 24.08 38.47
C ALA A 230 -3.38 23.30 39.74
N GLY A 231 -3.53 21.98 39.65
CA GLY A 231 -3.82 21.09 40.78
C GLY A 231 -5.21 20.47 40.79
N PHE A 232 -6.05 20.75 39.81
CA PHE A 232 -7.41 20.17 39.72
C PHE A 232 -7.47 18.80 39.03
N TYR A 233 -6.50 18.47 38.17
CA TYR A 233 -6.46 17.18 37.48
C TYR A 233 -5.54 16.20 38.22
N ASP A 234 -6.11 15.12 38.70
CA ASP A 234 -5.38 14.00 39.28
C ASP A 234 -5.80 12.73 38.52
N ARG A 235 -4.95 12.29 37.55
CA ARG A 235 -5.22 11.13 36.70
C ARG A 235 -5.58 9.89 37.51
N ASP A 236 -4.90 9.65 38.63
CA ASP A 236 -5.08 8.46 39.43
C ASP A 236 -6.35 8.54 40.29
N ALA A 237 -6.80 9.73 40.64
CA ALA A 237 -8.05 9.94 41.36
C ALA A 237 -9.26 10.00 40.43
N ASP A 238 -9.10 10.66 39.28
CA ASP A 238 -10.21 10.92 38.35
C ASP A 238 -10.45 9.76 37.39
N TYR A 239 -9.41 9.01 37.02
CA TYR A 239 -9.44 7.93 36.03
C TYR A 239 -8.64 6.70 36.50
N SER A 240 -8.82 6.29 37.76
CA SER A 240 -8.02 5.26 38.42
C SER A 240 -8.27 3.85 37.92
N THR A 241 -9.41 3.59 37.26
CA THR A 241 -9.82 2.26 36.81
C THR A 241 -10.55 2.35 35.47
N TRP A 242 -10.32 1.36 34.64
CA TRP A 242 -11.15 1.12 33.47
C TRP A 242 -12.52 0.58 33.93
N GLY A 243 -13.59 1.05 33.31
CA GLY A 243 -14.94 0.58 33.55
C GLY A 243 -15.12 -0.91 33.22
N ASP A 244 -16.24 -1.45 33.61
CA ASP A 244 -16.78 -2.75 33.26
C ASP A 244 -18.29 -2.50 33.15
N ALA A 245 -18.71 -2.04 31.95
CA ALA A 245 -20.05 -1.49 31.76
C ALA A 245 -21.16 -2.55 31.76
N ASP A 246 -20.84 -3.77 31.33
CA ASP A 246 -21.79 -4.87 31.24
C ASP A 246 -21.72 -5.89 32.44
N GLY A 247 -20.66 -5.72 33.27
CA GLY A 247 -20.50 -6.48 34.52
C GLY A 247 -20.03 -7.92 34.33
N ASP A 248 -19.34 -8.20 33.23
CA ASP A 248 -18.85 -9.56 32.88
C ASP A 248 -17.47 -9.87 33.46
N CYS A 249 -16.88 -8.95 34.21
CA CYS A 249 -15.53 -8.91 34.79
C CYS A 249 -14.40 -8.52 33.83
N ILE A 250 -14.67 -8.35 32.54
CA ILE A 250 -13.69 -7.87 31.56
C ILE A 250 -13.84 -6.36 31.49
N SER A 251 -12.81 -5.61 31.84
CA SER A 251 -12.90 -4.15 31.79
C SER A 251 -12.87 -3.64 30.35
N ASP A 252 -13.43 -2.44 30.10
CA ASP A 252 -13.50 -1.77 28.80
C ASP A 252 -12.14 -1.77 28.07
N ARG A 253 -11.02 -1.69 28.80
CA ARG A 253 -9.68 -1.85 28.24
C ARG A 253 -9.45 -3.23 27.65
N HIS A 254 -9.80 -4.26 28.38
CA HIS A 254 -9.58 -5.63 27.94
C HIS A 254 -10.55 -6.06 26.86
N GLU A 255 -11.76 -5.53 26.84
CA GLU A 255 -12.72 -5.68 25.74
C GLU A 255 -12.17 -5.04 24.45
N THR A 256 -11.61 -3.83 24.55
CA THR A 256 -10.92 -3.19 23.42
C THR A 256 -9.77 -4.05 22.89
N LEU A 257 -8.97 -4.66 23.76
CA LEU A 257 -7.90 -5.57 23.36
C LEU A 257 -8.41 -6.82 22.67
N VAL A 258 -9.55 -7.37 23.11
CA VAL A 258 -10.20 -8.49 22.43
C VAL A 258 -10.68 -8.08 21.04
N ALA A 259 -11.36 -6.94 20.93
CA ALA A 259 -11.94 -6.44 19.69
C ALA A 259 -10.86 -6.04 18.64
N GLN A 260 -9.68 -5.59 19.09
CA GLN A 260 -8.59 -5.14 18.23
C GLN A 260 -7.51 -6.22 18.01
N HIS A 261 -7.73 -7.44 18.47
CA HIS A 261 -6.81 -8.54 18.24
C HIS A 261 -6.76 -8.91 16.75
N VAL A 262 -5.58 -9.02 16.19
CA VAL A 262 -5.36 -9.43 14.80
C VAL A 262 -5.30 -10.96 14.73
N ASP A 263 -6.36 -11.60 14.24
CA ASP A 263 -6.53 -13.06 14.19
C ASP A 263 -6.00 -13.64 12.85
N ASP A 264 -4.77 -13.30 12.48
CA ASP A 264 -4.12 -13.77 11.25
C ASP A 264 -2.96 -14.74 11.50
N ASP A 265 -2.60 -14.99 12.76
CA ASP A 265 -1.41 -15.76 13.15
C ASP A 265 -1.71 -16.76 14.26
N ALA A 266 -1.84 -18.02 13.89
CA ALA A 266 -2.04 -19.11 14.83
C ALA A 266 -0.93 -19.28 15.89
N SER A 267 0.24 -18.64 15.69
CA SER A 267 1.37 -18.66 16.65
C SER A 267 1.15 -17.66 17.79
N ASN A 268 0.28 -16.68 17.61
CA ASN A 268 -0.01 -15.62 18.58
C ASN A 268 -1.51 -15.48 18.88
N PRO A 269 -2.18 -16.55 19.35
CA PRO A 269 -3.62 -16.50 19.65
C PRO A 269 -3.89 -15.55 20.81
N LEU A 270 -5.11 -15.03 20.85
CA LEU A 270 -5.59 -14.28 22.02
C LEU A 270 -5.65 -15.21 23.24
N VAL A 271 -4.96 -14.85 24.32
CA VAL A 271 -4.92 -15.62 25.57
C VAL A 271 -5.41 -14.77 26.72
N MET A 272 -6.42 -15.28 27.42
CA MET A 272 -6.92 -14.69 28.67
C MET A 272 -6.09 -15.18 29.86
N THR A 273 -6.08 -14.41 30.94
CA THR A 273 -5.56 -14.85 32.23
C THR A 273 -6.37 -16.02 32.79
N SER A 274 -5.86 -16.70 33.81
CA SER A 274 -6.56 -17.83 34.44
C SER A 274 -7.89 -17.46 35.07
N SER A 275 -8.13 -16.19 35.40
CA SER A 275 -9.44 -15.69 35.86
C SER A 275 -10.45 -15.52 34.74
N GLY A 276 -10.02 -15.46 33.50
CA GLY A 276 -10.85 -15.13 32.35
C GLY A 276 -11.22 -13.64 32.23
N CYS A 277 -10.84 -12.81 33.18
CA CYS A 277 -11.25 -11.39 33.24
C CYS A 277 -10.26 -10.41 32.59
N GLN A 278 -9.13 -10.89 32.11
CA GLN A 278 -8.09 -10.03 31.53
C GLN A 278 -7.40 -10.73 30.35
N VAL A 279 -7.07 -9.97 29.34
CA VAL A 279 -6.20 -10.43 28.24
C VAL A 279 -4.77 -10.43 28.71
N SER A 280 -4.03 -11.50 28.43
CA SER A 280 -2.62 -11.67 28.76
C SER A 280 -1.72 -11.43 27.54
N THR A 281 -1.97 -12.19 26.47
CA THR A 281 -1.19 -12.10 25.23
C THR A 281 -2.11 -12.19 24.02
N GLY A 282 -1.62 -11.72 22.87
CA GLY A 282 -2.31 -11.70 21.59
C GLY A 282 -1.42 -11.03 20.55
N LYS A 283 -1.99 -10.57 19.45
CA LYS A 283 -1.30 -9.80 18.43
C LYS A 283 -2.09 -8.52 18.16
N TRP A 284 -1.47 -7.37 18.32
CA TRP A 284 -2.06 -6.05 18.08
C TRP A 284 -1.13 -5.23 17.22
N TYR A 285 -1.68 -4.58 16.22
CA TYR A 285 -0.96 -3.66 15.35
C TYR A 285 -1.13 -2.22 15.84
N ASP A 286 -0.01 -1.50 15.98
CA ASP A 286 0.00 -0.07 16.26
C ASP A 286 0.31 0.70 14.97
N PRO A 287 -0.67 1.44 14.40
CA PRO A 287 -0.47 2.18 13.16
C PRO A 287 0.39 3.44 13.31
N PHE A 288 0.66 3.90 14.53
CA PHE A 288 1.52 5.06 14.76
C PHE A 288 3.00 4.70 14.68
N ASP A 289 3.35 3.53 15.24
CA ASP A 289 4.73 3.05 15.29
C ASP A 289 5.04 2.02 14.20
N ASP A 290 3.99 1.57 13.43
CA ASP A 290 4.06 0.50 12.44
C ASP A 290 4.66 -0.80 13.03
N VAL A 291 4.23 -1.17 14.24
CA VAL A 291 4.78 -2.30 15.00
C VAL A 291 3.66 -3.19 15.53
N TYR A 292 3.95 -4.49 15.62
CA TYR A 292 3.07 -5.45 16.32
C TYR A 292 3.51 -5.66 17.77
N TYR A 293 2.54 -5.63 18.67
CA TYR A 293 2.70 -5.93 20.09
C TYR A 293 2.05 -7.28 20.41
N TYR A 294 2.68 -8.05 21.29
CA TYR A 294 2.25 -9.40 21.63
C TYR A 294 1.88 -9.60 23.10
N SER A 295 2.07 -8.61 23.94
CA SER A 295 1.70 -8.62 25.35
C SER A 295 0.69 -7.51 25.64
N ALA A 296 -0.44 -7.86 26.20
CA ALA A 296 -1.48 -6.90 26.59
C ALA A 296 -0.98 -5.78 27.51
N SER A 297 0.06 -6.04 28.32
CA SER A 297 0.59 -5.07 29.28
C SER A 297 1.37 -3.92 28.65
N VAL A 298 1.83 -4.06 27.42
CA VAL A 298 2.61 -3.01 26.71
C VAL A 298 1.78 -2.25 25.69
N VAL A 299 0.60 -2.77 25.31
CA VAL A 299 -0.31 -2.07 24.39
C VAL A 299 -0.89 -0.85 25.09
N GLN A 300 -0.67 0.33 24.51
CA GLN A 300 -1.32 1.57 24.94
C GLN A 300 -2.67 1.68 24.24
N ILE A 301 -3.72 2.05 24.98
CA ILE A 301 -5.01 2.41 24.39
C ILE A 301 -5.10 3.93 24.50
N ASP A 302 -5.09 4.58 23.36
CA ASP A 302 -5.25 6.02 23.31
C ASP A 302 -6.73 6.42 23.31
N HIS A 303 -7.02 7.59 23.84
CA HIS A 303 -8.37 8.11 23.91
C HIS A 303 -8.58 9.14 22.81
N VAL A 304 -9.73 9.10 22.15
CA VAL A 304 -10.11 10.11 21.13
C VAL A 304 -10.07 11.53 21.71
N VAL A 305 -10.42 11.66 22.99
CA VAL A 305 -10.24 12.90 23.75
C VAL A 305 -9.24 12.62 24.86
N ALA A 306 -8.17 13.38 24.91
CA ALA A 306 -7.17 13.24 25.97
C ALA A 306 -7.82 13.35 27.36
N LEU A 307 -7.40 12.51 28.32
CA LEU A 307 -8.00 12.45 29.65
C LEU A 307 -8.03 13.83 30.34
N TYR A 308 -6.97 14.64 30.16
CA TYR A 308 -6.93 15.99 30.66
C TYR A 308 -8.01 16.88 30.02
N GLU A 309 -8.22 16.81 28.75
CA GLU A 309 -9.27 17.55 28.02
C GLU A 309 -10.66 17.08 28.44
N SER A 310 -10.86 15.78 28.62
CA SER A 310 -12.10 15.22 29.14
C SER A 310 -12.41 15.78 30.57
N HIS A 311 -11.39 15.88 31.43
CA HIS A 311 -11.55 16.42 32.79
C HIS A 311 -11.95 17.90 32.76
N ILE A 312 -11.35 18.72 31.88
CA ILE A 312 -11.63 20.16 31.85
C ILE A 312 -12.88 20.55 31.08
N SER A 313 -13.41 19.65 30.24
CA SER A 313 -14.64 19.87 29.45
C SER A 313 -15.92 19.43 30.17
N GLY A 314 -15.81 18.70 31.28
CA GLY A 314 -16.93 18.21 32.11
C GLY A 314 -17.61 17.00 31.51
#